data_60504027f67a285b07688bedbd7589ec
#
_entry.id   60504027f67a285b07688bedbd7589ec
#
_cell.length_a   1.000
_cell.length_b   1.000
_cell.length_c   1.000
_cell.angle_alpha   90.00
_cell.angle_beta   90.00
_cell.angle_gamma   90.00
#
_symmetry.space_group_name_H-M   'P 1'
#
loop_
_entity.id
_entity.type
_entity.pdbx_description
1 polymer ?
#
loop_
_entity_poly.entity_id
_entity_poly.type
_entity_poly.pdbx_seq_one_letter_code
_entity_poly.pdbx_strand_id
1 'polypeptide(L)'
;MSAPTVRRAAGAADRAFIERCGVESLGSSVSPLREAPMEALRTNFLRLLEIVHSRSHAILVAAEGELRLGFALVVFDLPDEVTGLSQAFLAYMAVEVGQRGHGIGSLLLDACEEEARRHETPYLGLMVTEGNAAAQRLYERAGYRTERRLLGKKL
;
A
#
# COMPACT_ATOMS: atom_id res chain seq x y z
N MET A 1 22.96 6.46 -14.24
CA MET A 1 21.70 5.98 -13.64
C MET A 1 21.82 6.04 -12.12
N SER A 2 20.88 6.68 -11.48
CA SER A 2 20.80 6.72 -10.02
C SER A 2 20.01 5.51 -9.50
N ALA A 3 20.35 5.03 -8.32
CA ALA A 3 19.55 3.97 -7.69
C ALA A 3 18.15 4.50 -7.32
N PRO A 4 17.12 3.63 -7.32
CA PRO A 4 15.80 4.01 -6.82
C PRO A 4 15.85 4.47 -5.36
N THR A 5 15.13 5.53 -5.07
CA THR A 5 14.98 6.07 -3.71
C THR A 5 13.51 6.27 -3.39
N VAL A 6 13.18 6.34 -2.09
CA VAL A 6 11.81 6.64 -1.64
C VAL A 6 11.79 8.03 -1.02
N ARG A 7 10.78 8.79 -1.38
CA ARG A 7 10.51 10.13 -0.86
C ARG A 7 9.02 10.34 -0.61
N ARG A 8 8.68 11.37 0.11
CA ARG A 8 7.27 11.76 0.24
C ARG A 8 6.74 12.27 -1.11
N ALA A 9 5.48 11.94 -1.39
CA ALA A 9 4.79 12.43 -2.57
C ALA A 9 4.61 13.96 -2.50
N ALA A 10 4.78 14.63 -3.63
CA ALA A 10 4.65 16.07 -3.74
C ALA A 10 4.13 16.47 -5.13
N GLY A 11 3.17 17.39 -5.14
CA GLY A 11 2.70 18.02 -6.36
C GLY A 11 1.77 17.17 -7.23
N ALA A 12 1.33 17.78 -8.33
CA ALA A 12 0.32 17.20 -9.21
C ALA A 12 0.80 15.95 -9.98
N ALA A 13 2.08 15.90 -10.32
CA ALA A 13 2.63 14.77 -11.08
C ALA A 13 2.69 13.48 -10.26
N ASP A 14 3.04 13.56 -8.98
CA ASP A 14 2.99 12.40 -8.09
C ASP A 14 1.55 11.96 -7.87
N ARG A 15 0.65 12.91 -7.67
CA ARG A 15 -0.78 12.61 -7.51
C ARG A 15 -1.35 11.87 -8.72
N ALA A 16 -1.08 12.37 -9.92
CA ALA A 16 -1.52 11.73 -11.16
C ALA A 16 -0.95 10.32 -11.31
N PHE A 17 0.33 10.13 -10.97
CA PHE A 17 0.96 8.83 -10.98
C PHE A 17 0.28 7.85 -10.01
N ILE A 18 0.04 8.28 -8.77
CA ILE A 18 -0.59 7.45 -7.73
C ILE A 18 -2.00 7.02 -8.15
N GLU A 19 -2.81 7.94 -8.67
CA GLU A 19 -4.15 7.65 -9.15
C GLU A 19 -4.12 6.64 -10.29
N ARG A 20 -3.27 6.81 -11.28
CA ARG A 20 -3.15 5.89 -12.42
C ARG A 20 -2.60 4.53 -12.01
N CYS A 21 -1.45 4.50 -11.35
CA CYS A 21 -0.79 3.27 -10.93
C CYS A 21 -1.66 2.48 -9.94
N GLY A 22 -2.33 3.17 -9.03
CA GLY A 22 -3.26 2.57 -8.08
C GLY A 22 -4.41 1.88 -8.79
N VAL A 23 -5.09 2.59 -9.70
CA VAL A 23 -6.23 2.02 -10.45
C VAL A 23 -5.80 0.82 -11.30
N GLU A 24 -4.68 0.91 -12.00
CA GLU A 24 -4.15 -0.18 -12.82
C GLU A 24 -3.79 -1.45 -12.01
N SER A 25 -3.45 -1.30 -10.74
CA SER A 25 -3.05 -2.41 -9.88
C SER A 25 -4.20 -3.07 -9.11
N LEU A 26 -5.41 -2.50 -9.16
CA LEU A 26 -6.54 -2.94 -8.32
C LEU A 26 -6.97 -4.39 -8.56
N GLY A 27 -6.80 -4.92 -9.76
CA GLY A 27 -7.21 -6.29 -10.09
C GLY A 27 -6.61 -7.34 -9.17
N SER A 28 -5.34 -7.17 -8.74
CA SER A 28 -4.67 -8.09 -7.82
C SER A 28 -5.15 -7.98 -6.37
N SER A 29 -5.88 -6.93 -6.05
CA SER A 29 -6.40 -6.65 -4.71
C SER A 29 -7.85 -7.09 -4.53
N VAL A 30 -8.52 -7.50 -5.60
CA VAL A 30 -9.89 -8.01 -5.55
C VAL A 30 -9.87 -9.47 -5.13
N SER A 31 -10.66 -9.81 -4.10
CA SER A 31 -10.85 -11.19 -3.69
C SER A 31 -11.47 -12.03 -4.81
N PRO A 32 -11.06 -13.30 -4.99
CA PRO A 32 -11.71 -14.20 -5.95
C PRO A 32 -13.20 -14.41 -5.71
N LEU A 33 -13.67 -14.15 -4.49
CA LEU A 33 -15.08 -14.24 -4.09
C LEU A 33 -15.93 -13.07 -4.57
N ARG A 34 -15.30 -11.97 -4.98
CA ARG A 34 -16.00 -10.71 -5.25
C ARG A 34 -15.89 -10.33 -6.71
N GLU A 35 -16.98 -9.84 -7.25
CA GLU A 35 -17.05 -9.28 -8.57
C GLU A 35 -17.32 -7.78 -8.44
N ALA A 36 -16.52 -6.96 -9.08
CA ALA A 36 -16.70 -5.53 -9.09
C ALA A 36 -16.30 -4.95 -10.45
N PRO A 37 -17.13 -4.08 -11.04
CA PRO A 37 -16.76 -3.40 -12.28
C PRO A 37 -15.60 -2.44 -12.03
N MET A 38 -14.77 -2.21 -13.04
CA MET A 38 -13.59 -1.35 -12.94
C MET A 38 -13.93 0.06 -12.44
N GLU A 39 -15.07 0.60 -12.83
CA GLU A 39 -15.53 1.91 -12.38
C GLU A 39 -15.75 1.98 -10.87
N ALA A 40 -16.33 0.93 -10.28
CA ALA A 40 -16.50 0.85 -8.82
C ALA A 40 -15.16 0.76 -8.11
N LEU A 41 -14.21 0.00 -8.64
CA LEU A 41 -12.85 -0.10 -8.10
C LEU A 41 -12.15 1.25 -8.14
N ARG A 42 -12.24 1.95 -9.25
CA ARG A 42 -11.66 3.29 -9.42
C ARG A 42 -12.26 4.28 -8.41
N THR A 43 -13.57 4.35 -8.32
CA THR A 43 -14.28 5.24 -7.38
C THR A 43 -13.86 4.96 -5.94
N ASN A 44 -13.76 3.70 -5.58
CA ASN A 44 -13.33 3.29 -4.24
C ASN A 44 -11.86 3.63 -3.96
N PHE A 45 -10.98 3.48 -4.93
CA PHE A 45 -9.57 3.87 -4.76
C PHE A 45 -9.41 5.37 -4.53
N LEU A 46 -10.13 6.20 -5.30
CA LEU A 46 -10.12 7.65 -5.09
C LEU A 46 -10.67 8.02 -3.71
N ARG A 47 -11.71 7.33 -3.24
CA ARG A 47 -12.22 7.49 -1.87
C ARG A 47 -11.19 7.08 -0.81
N LEU A 48 -10.44 5.99 -1.04
CA LEU A 48 -9.36 5.59 -0.15
C LEU A 48 -8.30 6.69 -0.04
N LEU A 49 -7.92 7.32 -1.15
CA LEU A 49 -6.99 8.46 -1.13
C LEU A 49 -7.52 9.63 -0.28
N GLU A 50 -8.80 9.95 -0.40
CA GLU A 50 -9.44 10.99 0.42
C GLU A 50 -9.40 10.63 1.92
N ILE A 51 -9.71 9.38 2.25
CA ILE A 51 -9.65 8.88 3.63
C ILE A 51 -8.23 8.98 4.18
N VAL A 52 -7.23 8.56 3.42
CA VAL A 52 -5.83 8.65 3.82
C VAL A 52 -5.43 10.10 4.08
N HIS A 53 -5.78 11.03 3.18
CA HIS A 53 -5.49 12.45 3.35
C HIS A 53 -6.17 13.09 4.57
N SER A 54 -7.31 12.53 5.02
CA SER A 54 -8.04 13.03 6.19
C SER A 54 -7.47 12.55 7.53
N ARG A 55 -6.48 11.65 7.50
CA ARG A 55 -5.87 11.03 8.69
C ARG A 55 -4.41 11.46 8.83
N SER A 56 -3.81 11.13 9.98
CA SER A 56 -2.35 11.19 10.11
C SER A 56 -1.73 10.15 9.17
N HIS A 57 -0.95 10.60 8.19
CA HIS A 57 -0.52 9.75 7.08
C HIS A 57 0.85 10.13 6.53
N ALA A 58 1.43 9.20 5.76
CA ALA A 58 2.50 9.45 4.81
C ALA A 58 2.16 8.80 3.48
N ILE A 59 2.36 9.53 2.40
CA ILE A 59 2.27 9.01 1.03
C ILE A 59 3.68 9.02 0.47
N LEU A 60 4.18 7.84 0.10
CA LEU A 60 5.55 7.63 -0.33
C LEU A 60 5.59 7.26 -1.80
N VAL A 61 6.59 7.78 -2.51
CA VAL A 61 6.85 7.46 -3.93
C VAL A 61 8.27 6.94 -4.06
N ALA A 62 8.41 5.76 -4.66
CA ALA A 62 9.70 5.26 -5.12
C ALA A 62 9.97 5.84 -6.51
N ALA A 63 11.15 6.40 -6.70
CA ALA A 63 11.53 7.02 -7.97
C ALA A 63 13.02 6.85 -8.26
N GLU A 64 13.36 6.83 -9.54
CA GLU A 64 14.71 6.94 -10.06
C GLU A 64 14.75 8.17 -10.97
N GLY A 65 15.37 9.27 -10.48
CA GLY A 65 15.27 10.55 -11.14
C GLY A 65 13.81 11.00 -11.26
N GLU A 66 13.37 11.32 -12.46
CA GLU A 66 11.98 11.71 -12.76
C GLU A 66 11.02 10.52 -12.96
N LEU A 67 11.57 9.31 -13.07
CA LEU A 67 10.77 8.11 -13.29
C LEU A 67 10.19 7.59 -11.97
N ARG A 68 8.87 7.55 -11.88
CA ARG A 68 8.14 7.00 -10.74
C ARG A 68 7.96 5.51 -10.90
N LEU A 69 8.26 4.74 -9.86
CA LEU A 69 8.34 3.28 -9.90
C LEU A 69 7.26 2.58 -9.09
N GLY A 70 6.73 3.27 -8.09
CA GLY A 70 5.71 2.74 -7.20
C GLY A 70 5.36 3.73 -6.10
N PHE A 71 4.37 3.38 -5.29
CA PHE A 71 3.93 4.21 -4.16
C PHE A 71 3.39 3.38 -3.01
N ALA A 72 3.31 4.00 -1.85
CA ALA A 72 2.69 3.43 -0.65
C ALA A 72 1.89 4.47 0.11
N LEU A 73 0.76 4.06 0.67
CA LEU A 73 -0.12 4.86 1.52
C LEU A 73 -0.09 4.29 2.93
N VAL A 74 0.39 5.07 3.90
CA VAL A 74 0.47 4.65 5.30
C VAL A 74 -0.33 5.61 6.17
N VAL A 75 -1.11 5.08 7.10
CA VAL A 75 -1.81 5.86 8.13
C VAL A 75 -1.29 5.49 9.52
N PHE A 76 -1.29 6.44 10.45
CA PHE A 76 -0.68 6.28 11.78
C PHE A 76 -1.68 6.33 12.93
N ASP A 77 -2.94 6.62 12.65
CA ASP A 77 -4.01 6.82 13.62
C ASP A 77 -5.14 5.78 13.49
N LEU A 78 -4.77 4.57 13.08
CA LEU A 78 -5.69 3.45 12.96
C LEU A 78 -5.28 2.36 13.96
N PRO A 79 -5.74 2.43 15.22
CA PRO A 79 -5.36 1.45 16.23
C PRO A 79 -5.87 0.05 15.87
N ASP A 80 -5.22 -0.97 16.42
CA ASP A 80 -5.70 -2.33 16.29
C ASP A 80 -7.11 -2.46 16.85
N GLU A 81 -8.02 -3.00 16.08
CA GLU A 81 -9.45 -3.03 16.41
C GLU A 81 -9.80 -3.91 17.61
N VAL A 82 -8.95 -4.88 17.94
CA VAL A 82 -9.19 -5.81 19.05
C VAL A 82 -8.49 -5.35 20.32
N THR A 83 -7.24 -4.96 20.22
CA THR A 83 -6.42 -4.59 21.38
C THR A 83 -6.45 -3.10 21.70
N GLY A 84 -6.82 -2.26 20.75
CA GLY A 84 -6.73 -0.80 20.86
C GLY A 84 -5.31 -0.26 20.83
N LEU A 85 -4.30 -1.12 20.61
CA LEU A 85 -2.90 -0.70 20.58
C LEU A 85 -2.62 0.17 19.35
N SER A 86 -1.78 1.18 19.55
CA SER A 86 -1.33 2.05 18.48
C SER A 86 -0.57 1.27 17.41
N GLN A 87 -0.90 1.49 16.15
CA GLN A 87 -0.21 0.91 15.01
C GLN A 87 -0.22 1.86 13.81
N ALA A 88 0.78 1.71 12.94
CA ALA A 88 0.68 2.18 11.57
C ALA A 88 -0.02 1.11 10.72
N PHE A 89 -0.69 1.54 9.66
CA PHE A 89 -1.37 0.63 8.74
C PHE A 89 -1.03 1.00 7.30
N LEU A 90 -0.50 0.03 6.57
CA LEU A 90 -0.25 0.16 5.13
C LEU A 90 -1.57 -0.02 4.40
N ALA A 91 -2.18 1.10 4.02
CA ALA A 91 -3.50 1.11 3.41
C ALA A 91 -3.47 0.63 1.95
N TYR A 92 -2.40 0.93 1.23
CA TYR A 92 -2.21 0.45 -0.15
C TYR A 92 -0.74 0.60 -0.57
N MET A 93 -0.27 -0.31 -1.41
CA MET A 93 1.05 -0.23 -2.04
C MET A 93 0.97 -0.83 -3.44
N ALA A 94 1.56 -0.16 -4.41
CA ALA A 94 1.63 -0.65 -5.78
C ALA A 94 2.98 -0.30 -6.43
N VAL A 95 3.43 -1.19 -7.29
CA VAL A 95 4.62 -1.02 -8.13
C VAL A 95 4.18 -0.97 -9.58
N GLU A 96 4.71 -0.03 -10.34
CA GLU A 96 4.49 0.10 -11.78
C GLU A 96 4.73 -1.26 -12.46
N VAL A 97 3.85 -1.65 -13.38
CA VAL A 97 3.86 -3.00 -13.97
C VAL A 97 5.23 -3.37 -14.57
N GLY A 98 5.85 -2.45 -15.30
CA GLY A 98 7.18 -2.67 -15.90
C GLY A 98 8.35 -2.66 -14.92
N GLN A 99 8.10 -2.35 -13.64
CA GLN A 99 9.12 -2.22 -12.59
C GLN A 99 9.03 -3.31 -11.52
N ARG A 100 8.10 -4.24 -11.68
CA ARG A 100 7.94 -5.36 -10.74
C ARG A 100 9.11 -6.33 -10.84
N GLY A 101 9.41 -6.99 -9.70
CA GLY A 101 10.53 -7.95 -9.63
C GLY A 101 11.91 -7.31 -9.51
N HIS A 102 12.01 -5.99 -9.28
CA HIS A 102 13.27 -5.26 -9.15
C HIS A 102 13.50 -4.69 -7.73
N GLY A 103 12.80 -5.21 -6.73
CA GLY A 103 12.98 -4.81 -5.33
C GLY A 103 12.28 -3.51 -4.92
N ILE A 104 11.48 -2.90 -5.78
CA ILE A 104 10.77 -1.64 -5.47
C ILE A 104 9.77 -1.82 -4.32
N GLY A 105 9.05 -2.95 -4.30
CA GLY A 105 8.13 -3.26 -3.21
C GLY A 105 8.82 -3.35 -1.86
N SER A 106 9.99 -4.00 -1.79
CA SER A 106 10.79 -4.08 -0.58
C SER A 106 11.29 -2.71 -0.13
N LEU A 107 11.75 -1.89 -1.07
CA LEU A 107 12.21 -0.53 -0.81
C LEU A 107 11.10 0.35 -0.23
N LEU A 108 9.89 0.28 -0.80
CA LEU A 108 8.71 0.97 -0.29
C LEU A 108 8.32 0.48 1.11
N LEU A 109 8.33 -0.82 1.33
CA LEU A 109 7.96 -1.40 2.61
C LEU A 109 8.94 -0.99 3.72
N ASP A 110 10.24 -1.00 3.45
CA ASP A 110 11.27 -0.53 4.38
C ASP A 110 11.03 0.95 4.75
N ALA A 111 10.68 1.77 3.77
CA ALA A 111 10.36 3.18 4.01
C ALA A 111 9.08 3.36 4.84
N CYS A 112 8.07 2.51 4.64
CA CYS A 112 6.85 2.51 5.46
C CYS A 112 7.16 2.15 6.92
N GLU A 113 8.01 1.16 7.14
CA GLU A 113 8.44 0.77 8.49
C GLU A 113 9.22 1.88 9.18
N GLU A 114 10.09 2.57 8.45
CA GLU A 114 10.83 3.72 8.97
C GLU A 114 9.89 4.88 9.36
N GLU A 115 8.89 5.18 8.53
CA GLU A 115 7.86 6.16 8.88
C GLU A 115 7.06 5.75 10.11
N ALA A 116 6.73 4.48 10.25
CA ALA A 116 6.05 3.96 11.44
C ALA A 116 6.90 4.15 12.71
N ARG A 117 8.20 3.88 12.64
CA ARG A 117 9.13 4.12 13.75
C ARG A 117 9.22 5.60 14.11
N ARG A 118 9.29 6.49 13.15
CA ARG A 118 9.29 7.94 13.37
C ARG A 118 8.02 8.45 14.05
N HIS A 119 6.89 7.79 13.81
CA HIS A 119 5.62 8.09 14.46
C HIS A 119 5.42 7.32 15.78
N GLU A 120 6.47 6.65 16.26
CA GLU A 120 6.46 5.90 17.52
C GLU A 120 5.33 4.85 17.59
N THR A 121 4.93 4.31 16.43
CA THR A 121 4.00 3.20 16.37
C THR A 121 4.76 1.88 16.44
N PRO A 122 4.45 0.98 17.40
CA PRO A 122 5.23 -0.25 17.61
C PRO A 122 4.94 -1.34 16.59
N TYR A 123 3.89 -1.18 15.79
CA TYR A 123 3.44 -2.16 14.80
C TYR A 123 3.12 -1.50 13.47
N LEU A 124 3.38 -2.22 12.39
CA LEU A 124 2.86 -1.90 11.05
C LEU A 124 2.00 -3.08 10.58
N GLY A 125 0.70 -2.83 10.46
CA GLY A 125 -0.27 -3.80 9.95
C GLY A 125 -0.56 -3.58 8.48
N LEU A 126 -1.01 -4.63 7.80
CA LEU A 126 -1.47 -4.57 6.43
C LEU A 126 -2.45 -5.70 6.13
N MET A 127 -3.18 -5.56 5.04
CA MET A 127 -3.98 -6.64 4.49
C MET A 127 -3.42 -7.05 3.12
N VAL A 128 -3.44 -8.34 2.85
CA VAL A 128 -3.09 -8.90 1.54
C VAL A 128 -4.21 -9.81 1.08
N THR A 129 -4.62 -9.65 -0.17
CA THR A 129 -5.69 -10.46 -0.75
C THR A 129 -5.22 -11.89 -0.97
N GLU A 130 -6.06 -12.84 -0.60
CA GLU A 130 -5.83 -14.26 -0.86
C GLU A 130 -5.66 -14.47 -2.37
N GLY A 131 -4.62 -15.21 -2.76
CA GLY A 131 -4.25 -15.41 -4.15
C GLY A 131 -3.22 -14.41 -4.70
N ASN A 132 -2.96 -13.29 -4.01
CA ASN A 132 -1.87 -12.38 -4.40
C ASN A 132 -0.53 -12.94 -3.88
N ALA A 133 -0.04 -13.99 -4.54
CA ALA A 133 1.14 -14.74 -4.12
C ALA A 133 2.42 -13.89 -4.09
N ALA A 134 2.57 -12.96 -5.03
CA ALA A 134 3.76 -12.08 -5.08
C ALA A 134 3.84 -11.16 -3.87
N ALA A 135 2.71 -10.55 -3.48
CA ALA A 135 2.64 -9.71 -2.29
C ALA A 135 2.83 -10.53 -1.01
N GLN A 136 2.21 -11.69 -0.91
CA GLN A 136 2.39 -12.60 0.23
C GLN A 136 3.86 -12.95 0.45
N ARG A 137 4.57 -13.33 -0.61
CA ARG A 137 6.01 -13.63 -0.54
C ARG A 137 6.84 -12.42 -0.11
N LEU A 138 6.50 -11.22 -0.58
CA LEU A 138 7.17 -9.98 -0.18
C LEU A 138 7.05 -9.79 1.33
N TYR A 139 5.84 -9.86 1.86
CA TYR A 139 5.58 -9.64 3.28
C TYR A 139 6.18 -10.74 4.16
N GLU A 140 6.11 -11.99 3.75
CA GLU A 140 6.74 -13.11 4.47
C GLU A 140 8.26 -12.92 4.56
N ARG A 141 8.93 -12.57 3.46
CA ARG A 141 10.38 -12.28 3.46
C ARG A 141 10.74 -11.11 4.37
N ALA A 142 9.86 -10.13 4.50
CA ALA A 142 10.05 -8.98 5.39
C ALA A 142 9.73 -9.27 6.86
N GLY A 143 9.28 -10.48 7.19
CA GLY A 143 9.02 -10.91 8.56
C GLY A 143 7.58 -10.70 9.04
N TYR A 144 6.67 -10.34 8.15
CA TYR A 144 5.24 -10.21 8.49
C TYR A 144 4.62 -11.58 8.72
N ARG A 145 3.71 -11.66 9.69
CA ARG A 145 2.99 -12.86 10.06
C ARG A 145 1.50 -12.62 9.97
N THR A 146 0.74 -13.64 9.62
CA THR A 146 -0.72 -13.58 9.63
C THR A 146 -1.22 -13.49 11.07
N GLU A 147 -1.98 -12.45 11.37
CA GLU A 147 -2.61 -12.24 12.68
C GLU A 147 -4.08 -12.60 12.67
N ARG A 148 -4.78 -12.33 11.56
CA ARG A 148 -6.22 -12.58 11.41
C ARG A 148 -6.54 -13.03 9.99
N ARG A 149 -7.69 -13.65 9.85
CA ARG A 149 -8.25 -14.00 8.54
C ARG A 149 -9.61 -13.36 8.37
N LEU A 150 -9.81 -12.64 7.28
CA LEU A 150 -11.11 -12.17 6.86
C LEU A 150 -11.77 -13.23 5.99
N LEU A 151 -12.93 -13.71 6.43
CA LEU A 151 -13.71 -14.72 5.71
C LEU A 151 -14.94 -14.07 5.08
N GLY A 152 -15.29 -14.49 3.88
CA GLY A 152 -16.46 -14.01 3.16
C GLY A 152 -17.27 -15.16 2.58
N LYS A 153 -18.54 -14.91 2.31
CA LYS A 153 -19.46 -15.82 1.65
C LYS A 153 -20.41 -15.04 0.77
N LYS A 154 -20.59 -15.47 -0.46
CA LYS A 154 -21.66 -14.95 -1.32
C LYS A 154 -22.99 -15.55 -0.88
N LEU A 155 -23.99 -14.69 -0.65
CA LEU A 155 -25.32 -15.10 -0.21
C LEU A 155 -26.29 -15.23 -1.39
#